data_e561ebcdd4fbb5216e446e54d113582b
#
_entry.id   e561ebcdd4fbb5216e446e54d113582b
#
_cell.length_a   1.000
_cell.length_b   1.000
_cell.length_c   1.000
_cell.angle_alpha   90.00
_cell.angle_beta   90.00
_cell.angle_gamma   90.00
#
_symmetry.space_group_name_H-M   'P 1'
#
loop_
_entity.id
_entity.type
_entity.pdbx_description
1 polymer ?
#
loop_
_entity_poly.entity_id
_entity_poly.type
_entity_poly.pdbx_seq_one_letter_code
_entity_poly.pdbx_strand_id
1 'polypeptide(L)'
;MKRYVLYGLSVVVALSAAADVISPARALERVRDMAAVPSRVASLRGGSAVEPMLTVDAADGSGQAAVYVFSSRDKAGGYMVLSADDDARPLLGYADAGPCDADDMPSNMKAWLDFYAEEIAAMRAAGDDDNTGKYMAVGRPQRDPVAPLVSAAWNQDAPYNDKCPKIGGQPTMTGCVATAMAQVLSVYRYPDRCSGGTFSYHQDDAGIDVSLDFDEVTLNWDAMIDSYAGGVGTAVQKDAVATLMNAVGVCAKMNYGTGMSGAYGSELAVGLVRNFGYSPSLRLMRREWFDLISWENMIYSDLKAGHPVYYDGVNGSNTGAHAFVVDGYSSDGFFHLNWGWGGMSNGYFTLTALDPASQGIGGSSSGYNFSQNIITGMRPDDGSYDRGTLDFRATGALTASVAGTVVGNSVTFGGGSYNCSPVEVQEVTFGIRFTGADGSVTYADGSGPYDGVQTDYGVSSYEVTVPSSLSDGTYVLNAVVKNARGEYFDVRAPIGGYGELYATVANRRIRFVTPSYATLECEFQE
;
A
#
# COMPACT_ATOMS: atom_id res chain seq x y z
N MET A 1 68.45 -9.19 34.45
CA MET A 1 67.84 -8.25 33.50
C MET A 1 66.62 -8.90 32.90
N LYS A 2 65.42 -8.59 33.39
CA LYS A 2 64.16 -9.05 32.81
C LYS A 2 63.66 -7.97 31.87
N ARG A 3 63.53 -8.30 30.56
CA ARG A 3 62.93 -7.41 29.57
C ARG A 3 61.41 -7.63 29.59
N TYR A 4 60.64 -6.58 29.88
CA TYR A 4 59.17 -6.55 29.69
C TYR A 4 58.92 -6.03 28.28
N VAL A 5 58.19 -6.83 27.47
CA VAL A 5 57.66 -6.43 26.18
C VAL A 5 56.27 -5.91 26.45
N LEU A 6 56.04 -4.61 26.28
CA LEU A 6 54.71 -4.00 26.26
C LEU A 6 54.05 -4.29 24.89
N TYR A 7 52.97 -5.07 24.87
CA TYR A 7 52.07 -5.11 23.73
C TYR A 7 51.08 -3.95 23.85
N GLY A 8 51.25 -2.98 22.96
CA GLY A 8 50.27 -1.91 22.78
C GLY A 8 49.04 -2.50 22.08
N LEU A 9 47.90 -2.53 22.77
CA LEU A 9 46.62 -2.85 22.21
C LEU A 9 46.11 -1.60 21.48
N SER A 10 46.29 -1.51 20.16
CA SER A 10 45.64 -0.50 19.35
C SER A 10 44.17 -0.90 19.20
N VAL A 11 43.29 -0.23 19.94
CA VAL A 11 41.87 -0.27 19.72
C VAL A 11 41.61 0.54 18.45
N VAL A 12 41.46 -0.14 17.33
CA VAL A 12 40.87 0.45 16.12
C VAL A 12 39.38 0.59 16.40
N VAL A 13 38.96 1.80 16.79
CA VAL A 13 37.56 2.16 16.75
C VAL A 13 37.22 2.27 15.25
N ALA A 14 36.58 1.26 14.70
CA ALA A 14 35.91 1.38 13.42
C ALA A 14 34.77 2.38 13.67
N LEU A 15 34.96 3.63 13.29
CA LEU A 15 33.87 4.55 13.03
C LEU A 15 33.13 3.95 11.82
N SER A 16 32.02 3.22 12.07
CA SER A 16 31.02 3.03 11.04
C SER A 16 30.61 4.43 10.61
N ALA A 17 30.77 4.78 9.34
CA ALA A 17 30.15 5.95 8.76
C ALA A 17 28.64 5.67 8.84
N ALA A 18 28.00 6.11 9.92
CA ALA A 18 26.55 6.19 9.98
C ALA A 18 26.12 7.16 8.88
N ALA A 19 25.10 6.84 8.11
CA ALA A 19 24.45 7.77 7.20
C ALA A 19 24.24 9.09 7.94
N ASP A 20 24.79 10.18 7.39
CA ASP A 20 24.89 11.44 8.13
C ASP A 20 23.57 12.20 8.04
N VAL A 21 22.96 12.45 9.20
CA VAL A 21 21.85 13.40 9.31
C VAL A 21 22.34 14.77 8.83
N ILE A 22 21.73 15.27 7.77
CA ILE A 22 22.09 16.58 7.22
C ILE A 22 21.30 17.70 7.87
N SER A 23 21.89 18.89 7.94
CA SER A 23 21.20 20.07 8.47
C SER A 23 20.10 20.56 7.52
N PRO A 24 19.08 21.31 8.01
CA PRO A 24 18.06 21.95 7.18
C PRO A 24 18.65 22.77 6.02
N ALA A 25 19.74 23.50 6.27
CA ALA A 25 20.42 24.28 5.25
C ALA A 25 21.03 23.40 4.15
N ARG A 26 21.61 22.25 4.51
CA ARG A 26 22.16 21.28 3.56
C ARG A 26 21.06 20.62 2.75
N ALA A 27 19.93 20.28 3.36
CA ALA A 27 18.76 19.73 2.67
C ALA A 27 18.22 20.69 1.60
N LEU A 28 18.13 22.00 1.92
CA LEU A 28 17.74 23.03 0.96
C LEU A 28 18.77 23.19 -0.17
N GLU A 29 20.07 23.08 0.13
CA GLU A 29 21.12 23.15 -0.89
C GLU A 29 21.00 22.03 -1.91
N ARG A 30 20.70 20.79 -1.48
CA ARG A 30 20.56 19.62 -2.36
C ARG A 30 19.45 19.78 -3.42
N VAL A 31 18.40 20.53 -3.13
CA VAL A 31 17.27 20.74 -4.06
C VAL A 31 17.35 22.05 -4.83
N ARG A 32 18.42 22.86 -4.62
CA ARG A 32 18.55 24.21 -5.19
C ARG A 32 18.38 24.25 -6.70
N ASP A 33 18.95 23.27 -7.39
CA ASP A 33 19.01 23.24 -8.86
C ASP A 33 18.03 22.24 -9.48
N MET A 34 17.15 21.66 -8.67
CA MET A 34 16.15 20.72 -9.17
C MET A 34 15.03 21.45 -9.90
N ALA A 35 14.73 21.01 -11.14
CA ALA A 35 13.69 21.59 -11.98
C ALA A 35 12.28 21.41 -11.38
N ALA A 36 12.07 20.33 -10.63
CA ALA A 36 10.82 19.99 -9.97
C ALA A 36 10.35 20.96 -8.89
N VAL A 37 11.24 21.85 -8.44
CA VAL A 37 10.87 22.78 -7.37
C VAL A 37 10.22 24.02 -7.94
N PRO A 38 8.94 24.22 -7.65
CA PRO A 38 8.16 25.34 -8.20
C PRO A 38 8.79 26.69 -7.87
N SER A 39 8.59 27.65 -8.77
CA SER A 39 9.18 28.99 -8.66
C SER A 39 8.76 29.74 -7.38
N ARG A 40 7.56 29.46 -6.85
CA ARG A 40 7.05 30.06 -5.60
C ARG A 40 7.74 29.52 -4.35
N VAL A 41 8.08 28.23 -4.36
CA VAL A 41 8.84 27.60 -3.28
C VAL A 41 10.33 27.90 -3.44
N ALA A 42 10.75 28.28 -4.64
CA ALA A 42 12.12 28.74 -4.91
C ALA A 42 12.54 29.93 -4.03
N SER A 43 11.60 30.77 -3.58
CA SER A 43 11.86 31.85 -2.64
C SER A 43 12.34 31.37 -1.25
N LEU A 44 12.01 30.14 -0.86
CA LEU A 44 12.53 29.51 0.36
C LEU A 44 13.99 29.05 0.25
N ARG A 45 14.55 29.04 -0.97
CA ARG A 45 15.93 28.62 -1.24
C ARG A 45 17.00 29.69 -0.95
N GLY A 46 16.60 30.95 -0.80
CA GLY A 46 17.51 32.10 -0.84
C GLY A 46 18.01 32.66 0.48
N GLY A 47 17.60 32.11 1.62
CA GLY A 47 17.90 32.67 2.93
C GLY A 47 18.77 31.77 3.80
N SER A 48 19.82 32.33 4.36
CA SER A 48 20.81 31.65 5.23
C SER A 48 20.28 31.24 6.62
N ALA A 49 18.99 31.31 6.89
CA ALA A 49 18.37 30.91 8.15
C ALA A 49 16.88 30.58 8.00
N VAL A 50 16.55 29.70 7.05
CA VAL A 50 15.17 29.19 6.95
C VAL A 50 15.08 27.96 7.83
N GLU A 51 14.41 28.09 8.98
CA GLU A 51 14.06 26.96 9.85
C GLU A 51 12.90 26.17 9.21
N PRO A 52 12.91 24.84 9.29
CA PRO A 52 11.78 24.05 8.87
C PRO A 52 10.56 24.36 9.74
N MET A 53 9.37 24.37 9.14
CA MET A 53 8.10 24.50 9.85
C MET A 53 7.83 23.28 10.72
N LEU A 54 8.24 22.09 10.25
CA LEU A 54 8.13 20.83 10.96
C LEU A 54 9.39 20.00 10.70
N THR A 55 9.89 19.37 11.76
CA THR A 55 10.89 18.29 11.69
C THR A 55 10.23 17.00 12.16
N VAL A 56 10.36 15.94 11.37
CA VAL A 56 9.91 14.59 11.73
C VAL A 56 11.17 13.79 12.06
N ASP A 57 11.21 13.24 13.28
CA ASP A 57 12.32 12.42 13.73
C ASP A 57 12.22 10.99 13.18
N ALA A 58 13.36 10.34 13.04
CA ALA A 58 13.42 8.94 12.63
C ALA A 58 12.72 8.05 13.66
N ALA A 59 12.03 7.02 13.16
CA ALA A 59 11.22 6.11 14.00
C ALA A 59 12.06 5.11 14.82
N ASP A 60 13.39 5.27 14.88
CA ASP A 60 14.33 4.41 15.60
C ASP A 60 14.55 4.84 17.07
N GLY A 61 13.89 5.90 17.51
CA GLY A 61 14.04 6.46 18.86
C GLY A 61 15.34 7.23 19.09
N SER A 62 16.13 7.50 18.05
CA SER A 62 17.40 8.27 18.14
C SER A 62 17.18 9.74 18.41
N GLY A 63 15.99 10.27 18.10
CA GLY A 63 15.70 11.71 18.09
C GLY A 63 16.43 12.45 16.96
N GLN A 64 16.93 11.74 15.96
CA GLN A 64 17.56 12.32 14.78
C GLN A 64 16.50 12.66 13.73
N ALA A 65 16.63 13.84 13.11
CA ALA A 65 15.73 14.23 12.04
C ALA A 65 15.78 13.25 10.85
N ALA A 66 14.62 12.91 10.28
CA ALA A 66 14.48 12.15 9.05
C ALA A 66 13.89 12.99 7.92
N VAL A 67 12.93 13.86 8.24
CA VAL A 67 12.22 14.69 7.25
C VAL A 67 12.11 16.13 7.73
N TYR A 68 12.29 17.07 6.81
CA TYR A 68 12.06 18.50 7.02
C TYR A 68 10.89 18.97 6.14
N VAL A 69 9.97 19.72 6.72
CA VAL A 69 8.92 20.42 5.98
C VAL A 69 9.15 21.91 6.04
N PHE A 70 9.29 22.53 4.89
CA PHE A 70 9.40 23.98 4.73
C PHE A 70 8.12 24.52 4.11
N SER A 71 7.49 25.47 4.76
CA SER A 71 6.26 26.09 4.27
C SER A 71 6.44 27.58 4.05
N SER A 72 5.80 28.13 3.03
CA SER A 72 5.77 29.56 2.79
C SER A 72 5.00 30.27 3.90
N ARG A 73 5.50 31.44 4.33
CA ARG A 73 4.76 32.34 5.24
C ARG A 73 3.58 33.02 4.56
N ASP A 74 3.57 33.08 3.24
CA ASP A 74 2.46 33.57 2.45
C ASP A 74 1.41 32.47 2.29
N LYS A 75 0.15 32.73 2.68
CA LYS A 75 -0.97 31.80 2.50
C LYS A 75 -1.21 31.37 1.05
N ALA A 76 -0.72 32.14 0.07
CA ALA A 76 -0.75 31.78 -1.33
C ALA A 76 0.48 30.97 -1.78
N GLY A 77 1.49 30.85 -0.93
CA GLY A 77 2.71 30.07 -1.19
C GLY A 77 2.51 28.58 -0.95
N GLY A 78 3.44 27.78 -1.48
CA GLY A 78 3.45 26.33 -1.30
C GLY A 78 4.36 25.85 -0.17
N TYR A 79 4.67 24.57 -0.20
CA TYR A 79 5.58 23.94 0.76
C TYR A 79 6.49 22.91 0.05
N MET A 80 7.55 22.49 0.76
CA MET A 80 8.45 21.41 0.35
C MET A 80 8.66 20.43 1.50
N VAL A 81 8.75 19.15 1.15
CA VAL A 81 9.13 18.06 2.04
C VAL A 81 10.49 17.53 1.58
N LEU A 82 11.50 17.63 2.42
CA LEU A 82 12.88 17.27 2.13
C LEU A 82 13.36 16.16 3.07
N SER A 83 14.20 15.27 2.56
CA SER A 83 14.92 14.32 3.40
C SER A 83 15.97 15.01 4.26
N ALA A 84 16.13 14.54 5.49
CA ALA A 84 17.23 14.91 6.40
C ALA A 84 18.41 13.92 6.32
N ASP A 85 18.55 13.22 5.18
CA ASP A 85 19.55 12.19 4.98
C ASP A 85 20.18 12.30 3.58
N ASP A 86 21.51 12.11 3.47
CA ASP A 86 22.23 12.23 2.20
C ASP A 86 21.95 11.05 1.25
N ASP A 87 21.65 9.86 1.78
CA ASP A 87 21.40 8.64 1.01
C ASP A 87 19.93 8.49 0.57
N ALA A 88 19.03 9.25 1.21
CA ALA A 88 17.63 9.32 0.80
C ALA A 88 17.41 10.35 -0.32
N ARG A 89 16.26 10.24 -1.00
CA ARG A 89 15.86 11.21 -2.03
C ARG A 89 15.78 12.61 -1.46
N PRO A 90 16.41 13.61 -2.09
CA PRO A 90 16.49 14.96 -1.51
C PRO A 90 15.12 15.66 -1.42
N LEU A 91 14.25 15.51 -2.45
CA LEU A 91 12.91 16.06 -2.50
C LEU A 91 11.89 14.92 -2.42
N LEU A 92 11.06 14.91 -1.38
CA LEU A 92 10.05 13.88 -1.11
C LEU A 92 8.65 14.33 -1.53
N GLY A 93 8.39 15.65 -1.49
CA GLY A 93 7.11 16.20 -1.91
C GLY A 93 7.11 17.72 -1.96
N TYR A 94 6.11 18.27 -2.64
CA TYR A 94 5.89 19.71 -2.73
C TYR A 94 4.45 20.07 -3.13
N ALA A 95 4.06 21.29 -2.85
CA ALA A 95 2.89 21.93 -3.45
C ALA A 95 3.22 23.34 -3.92
N ASP A 96 2.63 23.77 -5.04
CA ASP A 96 2.83 25.10 -5.60
C ASP A 96 2.03 26.18 -4.88
N ALA A 97 0.96 25.79 -4.21
CA ALA A 97 0.04 26.71 -3.54
C ALA A 97 -0.54 26.06 -2.28
N GLY A 98 -0.99 26.92 -1.35
CA GLY A 98 -1.50 26.49 -0.07
C GLY A 98 -0.37 26.28 0.96
N PRO A 99 -0.48 26.88 2.14
CA PRO A 99 0.50 26.65 3.21
C PRO A 99 0.35 25.23 3.76
N CYS A 100 1.45 24.70 4.28
CA CYS A 100 1.40 23.59 5.20
C CYS A 100 1.59 24.16 6.61
N ASP A 101 0.69 23.83 7.53
CA ASP A 101 0.75 24.22 8.93
C ASP A 101 0.81 22.94 9.77
N ALA A 102 1.74 22.89 10.71
CA ALA A 102 1.90 21.72 11.56
C ALA A 102 0.67 21.42 12.44
N ASP A 103 -0.03 22.49 12.89
CA ASP A 103 -1.20 22.37 13.75
C ASP A 103 -2.45 21.91 12.97
N ASP A 104 -2.56 22.30 11.70
CA ASP A 104 -3.71 22.02 10.83
C ASP A 104 -3.40 20.93 9.76
N MET A 105 -2.25 20.26 9.87
CA MET A 105 -1.84 19.25 8.88
C MET A 105 -2.81 18.08 8.85
N PRO A 106 -3.29 17.64 7.65
CA PRO A 106 -4.08 16.43 7.49
C PRO A 106 -3.43 15.22 8.16
N SER A 107 -4.22 14.43 8.90
CA SER A 107 -3.70 13.23 9.57
C SER A 107 -3.09 12.23 8.58
N ASN A 108 -3.65 12.13 7.38
CA ASN A 108 -3.14 11.31 6.28
C ASN A 108 -1.75 11.77 5.82
N MET A 109 -1.55 13.08 5.65
CA MET A 109 -0.25 13.63 5.31
C MET A 109 0.75 13.41 6.44
N LYS A 110 0.33 13.59 7.71
CA LYS A 110 1.18 13.32 8.87
C LYS A 110 1.67 11.88 8.88
N ALA A 111 0.77 10.91 8.68
CA ALA A 111 1.12 9.50 8.57
C ALA A 111 2.04 9.20 7.37
N TRP A 112 1.90 9.94 6.27
CA TRP A 112 2.79 9.80 5.10
C TRP A 112 4.20 10.31 5.38
N LEU A 113 4.34 11.40 6.15
CA LEU A 113 5.64 11.89 6.61
C LEU A 113 6.28 10.92 7.62
N ASP A 114 5.49 10.35 8.52
CA ASP A 114 5.95 9.30 9.45
C ASP A 114 6.44 8.07 8.68
N PHE A 115 5.74 7.67 7.61
CA PHE A 115 6.16 6.60 6.71
C PHE A 115 7.54 6.87 6.09
N TYR A 116 7.80 8.09 5.58
CA TYR A 116 9.13 8.46 5.11
C TYR A 116 10.19 8.37 6.22
N ALA A 117 9.84 8.78 7.43
CA ALA A 117 10.75 8.72 8.57
C ALA A 117 11.10 7.28 8.98
N GLU A 118 10.13 6.37 8.89
CA GLU A 118 10.32 4.94 9.11
C GLU A 118 11.22 4.32 8.03
N GLU A 119 11.01 4.64 6.75
CA GLU A 119 11.86 4.17 5.65
C GLU A 119 13.31 4.64 5.82
N ILE A 120 13.53 5.93 6.17
CA ILE A 120 14.86 6.51 6.39
C ILE A 120 15.54 5.87 7.62
N ALA A 121 14.79 5.68 8.72
CA ALA A 121 15.32 5.00 9.91
C ALA A 121 15.84 3.61 9.60
N ALA A 122 15.07 2.89 8.83
CA ALA A 122 15.40 1.53 8.48
C ALA A 122 16.56 1.46 7.47
N MET A 123 16.67 2.40 6.51
CA MET A 123 17.83 2.54 5.63
C MET A 123 19.10 2.78 6.45
N ARG A 124 19.05 3.67 7.45
CA ARG A 124 20.17 3.92 8.38
C ARG A 124 20.55 2.67 9.17
N ALA A 125 19.57 1.90 9.64
CA ALA A 125 19.81 0.67 10.41
C ALA A 125 20.45 -0.45 9.58
N ALA A 126 20.18 -0.48 8.26
CA ALA A 126 20.79 -1.46 7.35
C ALA A 126 22.29 -1.22 7.15
N GLY A 127 22.78 0.02 7.37
CA GLY A 127 24.18 0.38 7.24
C GLY A 127 24.72 0.24 5.81
N ASP A 128 25.95 0.67 5.64
CA ASP A 128 26.75 0.48 4.41
C ASP A 128 27.27 -0.96 4.34
N ASP A 129 26.38 -1.94 4.28
CA ASP A 129 26.82 -3.25 3.84
C ASP A 129 27.15 -3.13 2.36
N ASP A 130 28.42 -3.38 2.02
CA ASP A 130 29.12 -3.10 0.75
C ASP A 130 28.44 -3.69 -0.50
N ASN A 131 27.27 -4.30 -0.32
CA ASN A 131 26.45 -4.94 -1.35
C ASN A 131 25.27 -4.09 -1.84
N THR A 132 24.97 -2.95 -1.20
CA THR A 132 23.85 -2.09 -1.60
C THR A 132 24.19 -1.15 -2.76
N GLY A 133 25.47 -0.87 -2.99
CA GLY A 133 25.95 0.06 -4.02
C GLY A 133 26.00 -0.48 -5.45
N LYS A 134 25.63 -1.74 -5.71
CA LYS A 134 25.75 -2.38 -7.04
C LYS A 134 24.46 -2.62 -7.78
N TYR A 135 23.32 -2.29 -7.21
CA TYR A 135 22.11 -2.26 -8.03
C TYR A 135 22.14 -1.01 -8.90
N MET A 136 22.47 -1.22 -10.17
CA MET A 136 22.41 -0.19 -11.20
C MET A 136 21.13 0.61 -11.01
N ALA A 137 21.25 1.93 -10.92
CA ALA A 137 20.12 2.84 -10.97
C ALA A 137 19.33 2.49 -12.26
N VAL A 138 18.31 1.68 -12.14
CA VAL A 138 17.32 1.50 -13.20
C VAL A 138 16.61 2.84 -13.23
N GLY A 139 16.97 3.68 -14.20
CA GLY A 139 16.39 5.00 -14.35
C GLY A 139 14.88 4.84 -14.33
N ARG A 140 14.19 5.68 -13.56
CA ARG A 140 12.71 5.71 -13.59
C ARG A 140 12.26 5.83 -15.04
N PRO A 141 11.22 5.08 -15.46
CA PRO A 141 10.67 5.23 -16.78
C PRO A 141 10.26 6.69 -16.99
N GLN A 142 10.70 7.30 -18.09
CA GLN A 142 10.20 8.61 -18.45
C GLN A 142 8.72 8.46 -18.82
N ARG A 143 7.85 9.21 -18.13
CA ARG A 143 6.40 9.15 -18.30
C ARG A 143 5.88 10.55 -18.60
N ASP A 144 4.84 10.66 -19.43
CA ASP A 144 4.14 11.92 -19.64
C ASP A 144 3.42 12.37 -18.37
N PRO A 145 3.34 13.67 -18.09
CA PRO A 145 2.57 14.17 -16.96
C PRO A 145 1.08 13.89 -17.13
N VAL A 146 0.39 13.68 -16.00
CA VAL A 146 -1.07 13.61 -15.91
C VAL A 146 -1.52 14.68 -14.93
N ALA A 147 -2.30 15.65 -15.41
CA ALA A 147 -2.88 16.67 -14.52
C ALA A 147 -3.79 16.02 -13.48
N PRO A 148 -3.93 16.59 -12.28
CA PRO A 148 -4.86 16.09 -11.29
C PRO A 148 -6.27 15.87 -11.87
N LEU A 149 -6.80 14.66 -11.70
CA LEU A 149 -8.08 14.23 -12.27
C LEU A 149 -9.27 14.61 -11.39
N VAL A 150 -9.04 14.74 -10.08
CA VAL A 150 -10.08 14.99 -9.07
C VAL A 150 -10.16 16.50 -8.81
N SER A 151 -11.28 17.13 -9.16
CA SER A 151 -11.59 18.51 -8.79
C SER A 151 -12.17 18.62 -7.37
N ALA A 152 -12.74 17.52 -6.86
CA ALA A 152 -13.38 17.47 -5.55
C ALA A 152 -12.37 17.71 -4.41
N ALA A 153 -12.61 18.77 -3.64
CA ALA A 153 -11.89 19.11 -2.43
C ALA A 153 -12.81 18.85 -1.22
N TRP A 154 -13.12 17.57 -1.00
CA TRP A 154 -14.08 17.15 0.03
C TRP A 154 -13.41 16.85 1.36
N ASN A 155 -14.23 16.84 2.43
CA ASN A 155 -13.81 16.64 3.82
C ASN A 155 -14.69 15.57 4.49
N GLN A 156 -14.52 15.38 5.80
CA GLN A 156 -15.16 14.31 6.56
C GLN A 156 -16.27 14.80 7.52
N ASP A 157 -16.37 16.13 7.75
CA ASP A 157 -17.36 16.79 8.60
C ASP A 157 -18.58 17.26 7.78
N ALA A 158 -19.43 18.14 8.35
CA ALA A 158 -20.60 18.66 7.65
C ALA A 158 -20.22 19.51 6.42
N PRO A 159 -20.94 19.36 5.27
CA PRO A 159 -22.19 18.60 5.10
C PRO A 159 -21.97 17.13 4.70
N TYR A 160 -20.74 16.68 4.56
CA TYR A 160 -20.41 15.34 4.02
C TYR A 160 -20.96 14.22 4.91
N ASN A 161 -20.97 14.41 6.24
CA ASN A 161 -21.43 13.44 7.22
C ASN A 161 -22.90 13.61 7.65
N ASP A 162 -23.68 14.46 6.99
CA ASP A 162 -25.07 14.76 7.41
C ASP A 162 -25.97 13.52 7.45
N LYS A 163 -25.66 12.48 6.64
CA LYS A 163 -26.38 11.19 6.59
C LYS A 163 -25.67 10.06 7.32
N CYS A 164 -24.50 10.28 7.87
CA CYS A 164 -23.81 9.25 8.66
C CYS A 164 -24.57 8.94 9.96
N PRO A 165 -24.41 7.72 10.52
CA PRO A 165 -24.99 7.37 11.81
C PRO A 165 -24.59 8.34 12.91
N LYS A 166 -25.43 8.47 13.94
CA LYS A 166 -25.14 9.29 15.13
C LYS A 166 -24.90 8.39 16.34
N ILE A 167 -23.88 8.70 17.12
CA ILE A 167 -23.55 8.01 18.36
C ILE A 167 -23.84 8.95 19.54
N GLY A 168 -24.74 8.54 20.44
CA GLY A 168 -25.17 9.39 21.54
C GLY A 168 -25.79 10.72 21.09
N GLY A 169 -26.39 10.77 19.91
CA GLY A 169 -26.95 11.99 19.31
C GLY A 169 -25.93 12.91 18.63
N GLN A 170 -24.63 12.59 18.70
CA GLN A 170 -23.55 13.35 18.05
C GLN A 170 -23.31 12.81 16.62
N PRO A 171 -23.04 13.69 15.63
CA PRO A 171 -22.65 13.25 14.29
C PRO A 171 -21.32 12.49 14.33
N THR A 172 -21.20 11.47 13.50
CA THR A 172 -19.92 10.77 13.27
C THR A 172 -19.21 11.36 12.05
N MET A 173 -17.90 11.10 11.92
CA MET A 173 -17.14 11.46 10.71
C MET A 173 -17.49 10.50 9.57
N THR A 174 -17.35 10.92 8.31
CA THR A 174 -17.48 10.01 7.14
C THR A 174 -16.43 8.93 7.15
N GLY A 175 -15.22 9.24 7.64
CA GLY A 175 -14.03 8.41 7.54
C GLY A 175 -13.23 8.64 6.25
N CYS A 176 -11.90 8.52 6.34
CA CYS A 176 -11.00 8.77 5.21
C CYS A 176 -11.25 7.81 4.03
N VAL A 177 -11.60 6.55 4.31
CA VAL A 177 -11.93 5.53 3.29
C VAL A 177 -13.14 5.97 2.45
N ALA A 178 -14.23 6.41 3.10
CA ALA A 178 -15.41 6.89 2.40
C ALA A 178 -15.12 8.17 1.62
N THR A 179 -14.39 9.12 2.21
CA THR A 179 -14.05 10.39 1.57
C THR A 179 -13.15 10.18 0.34
N ALA A 180 -12.09 9.37 0.46
CA ALA A 180 -11.19 9.08 -0.65
C ALA A 180 -11.94 8.38 -1.79
N MET A 181 -12.72 7.33 -1.49
CA MET A 181 -13.46 6.63 -2.53
C MET A 181 -14.56 7.51 -3.15
N ALA A 182 -15.26 8.32 -2.37
CA ALA A 182 -16.26 9.25 -2.90
C ALA A 182 -15.63 10.23 -3.90
N GLN A 183 -14.42 10.74 -3.61
CA GLN A 183 -13.67 11.60 -4.53
C GLN A 183 -13.25 10.84 -5.81
N VAL A 184 -12.82 9.57 -5.71
CA VAL A 184 -12.57 8.72 -6.88
C VAL A 184 -13.85 8.58 -7.71
N LEU A 185 -14.96 8.21 -7.08
CA LEU A 185 -16.24 8.01 -7.75
C LEU A 185 -16.79 9.30 -8.42
N SER A 186 -16.46 10.48 -7.91
CA SER A 186 -16.86 11.76 -8.51
C SER A 186 -16.30 11.94 -9.93
N VAL A 187 -15.18 11.32 -10.25
CA VAL A 187 -14.60 11.32 -11.61
C VAL A 187 -15.30 10.30 -12.50
N TYR A 188 -15.56 9.10 -11.98
CA TYR A 188 -16.29 8.05 -12.71
C TYR A 188 -17.75 8.42 -12.96
N ARG A 189 -18.38 9.13 -11.99
CA ARG A 189 -19.82 9.47 -12.01
C ARG A 189 -20.70 8.24 -12.29
N TYR A 190 -20.41 7.15 -11.60
CA TYR A 190 -21.05 5.86 -11.72
C TYR A 190 -21.14 5.16 -10.36
N PRO A 191 -22.27 4.46 -10.08
CA PRO A 191 -23.51 4.39 -10.85
C PRO A 191 -24.41 5.61 -10.64
N ASP A 192 -25.49 5.75 -11.45
CA ASP A 192 -26.56 6.71 -11.15
C ASP A 192 -27.44 6.22 -10.01
N ARG A 193 -27.59 4.89 -9.90
CA ARG A 193 -28.35 4.22 -8.83
C ARG A 193 -27.59 3.02 -8.32
N CYS A 194 -27.49 2.91 -7.02
CA CYS A 194 -26.93 1.73 -6.36
C CYS A 194 -27.91 0.54 -6.44
N SER A 195 -27.46 -0.64 -6.03
CA SER A 195 -28.22 -1.89 -6.05
C SER A 195 -27.75 -2.84 -4.96
N GLY A 196 -28.37 -4.02 -4.85
CA GLY A 196 -27.95 -5.07 -3.92
C GLY A 196 -28.79 -5.16 -2.66
N GLY A 197 -29.95 -4.46 -2.64
CA GLY A 197 -30.91 -4.52 -1.53
C GLY A 197 -30.40 -3.90 -0.24
N THR A 198 -31.02 -4.29 0.87
CA THR A 198 -30.65 -3.80 2.21
C THR A 198 -29.38 -4.49 2.69
N PHE A 199 -28.37 -3.70 3.00
CA PHE A 199 -27.15 -4.15 3.67
C PHE A 199 -27.09 -3.63 5.09
N SER A 200 -26.80 -4.52 6.05
CA SER A 200 -26.78 -4.19 7.49
C SER A 200 -25.61 -4.88 8.18
N TYR A 201 -25.08 -4.21 9.20
CA TYR A 201 -24.06 -4.78 10.09
C TYR A 201 -24.17 -4.16 11.49
N HIS A 202 -23.71 -4.90 12.49
CA HIS A 202 -23.55 -4.39 13.85
C HIS A 202 -22.15 -3.82 14.04
N GLN A 203 -22.05 -2.64 14.62
CA GLN A 203 -20.79 -2.02 15.02
C GLN A 203 -20.61 -2.21 16.53
N ASP A 204 -19.77 -3.20 16.90
CA ASP A 204 -19.60 -3.61 18.31
C ASP A 204 -19.07 -2.49 19.19
N ASP A 205 -18.07 -1.72 18.72
CA ASP A 205 -17.41 -0.65 19.50
C ASP A 205 -18.39 0.45 19.96
N ALA A 206 -19.37 0.78 19.12
CA ALA A 206 -20.37 1.82 19.42
C ALA A 206 -21.71 1.25 19.86
N GLY A 207 -21.93 -0.06 19.73
CA GLY A 207 -23.18 -0.75 20.03
C GLY A 207 -24.34 -0.26 19.18
N ILE A 208 -24.12 0.00 17.90
CA ILE A 208 -25.15 0.48 16.95
C ILE A 208 -25.32 -0.46 15.78
N ASP A 209 -26.55 -0.55 15.29
CA ASP A 209 -26.86 -1.21 14.02
C ASP A 209 -26.83 -0.18 12.90
N VAL A 210 -26.09 -0.47 11.85
CA VAL A 210 -25.98 0.34 10.64
C VAL A 210 -26.67 -0.40 9.50
N SER A 211 -27.56 0.29 8.79
CA SER A 211 -28.33 -0.30 7.70
C SER A 211 -28.62 0.73 6.62
N LEU A 212 -28.56 0.29 5.36
CA LEU A 212 -28.93 1.08 4.19
C LEU A 212 -29.56 0.17 3.13
N ASP A 213 -30.71 0.58 2.60
CA ASP A 213 -31.28 -0.04 1.40
C ASP A 213 -30.65 0.61 0.15
N PHE A 214 -29.73 -0.11 -0.48
CA PHE A 214 -29.02 0.40 -1.66
C PHE A 214 -29.91 0.54 -2.89
N ASP A 215 -31.02 -0.22 -2.98
CA ASP A 215 -31.96 -0.08 -4.09
C ASP A 215 -32.72 1.26 -4.06
N GLU A 216 -32.73 1.93 -2.91
CA GLU A 216 -33.32 3.27 -2.76
C GLU A 216 -32.28 4.41 -2.94
N VAL A 217 -30.98 4.09 -3.09
CA VAL A 217 -29.94 5.10 -3.23
C VAL A 217 -29.77 5.53 -4.68
N THR A 218 -30.06 6.81 -4.95
CA THR A 218 -29.78 7.47 -6.23
C THR A 218 -28.70 8.52 -6.04
N LEU A 219 -27.67 8.50 -6.88
CA LEU A 219 -26.52 9.41 -6.80
C LEU A 219 -26.70 10.56 -7.82
N ASN A 220 -26.95 11.75 -7.29
CA ASN A 220 -27.16 12.95 -8.11
C ASN A 220 -25.81 13.65 -8.37
N TRP A 221 -25.05 13.11 -9.33
CA TRP A 221 -23.73 13.61 -9.69
C TRP A 221 -23.72 15.08 -10.11
N ASP A 222 -24.76 15.54 -10.81
CA ASP A 222 -24.85 16.92 -11.33
C ASP A 222 -25.08 17.94 -10.20
N ALA A 223 -25.61 17.51 -9.07
CA ALA A 223 -25.80 18.38 -7.91
C ALA A 223 -24.54 18.51 -7.04
N MET A 224 -23.57 17.59 -7.16
CA MET A 224 -22.36 17.65 -6.36
C MET A 224 -21.43 18.76 -6.86
N ILE A 225 -20.87 19.54 -5.93
CA ILE A 225 -19.92 20.62 -6.22
C ILE A 225 -18.53 20.28 -5.69
N ASP A 226 -17.51 20.89 -6.27
CA ASP A 226 -16.12 20.58 -5.95
C ASP A 226 -15.73 20.89 -4.50
N SER A 227 -16.36 21.88 -3.87
CA SER A 227 -16.06 22.25 -2.48
C SER A 227 -17.28 22.79 -1.75
N TYR A 228 -17.43 22.42 -0.51
CA TYR A 228 -18.45 22.93 0.43
C TYR A 228 -17.82 23.78 1.54
N ALA A 229 -16.56 24.18 1.38
CA ALA A 229 -15.84 24.99 2.37
C ALA A 229 -16.61 26.29 2.69
N GLY A 230 -16.60 26.70 3.95
CA GLY A 230 -17.37 27.86 4.41
C GLY A 230 -18.89 27.65 4.42
N GLY A 231 -19.38 26.40 4.29
CA GLY A 231 -20.80 26.07 4.36
C GLY A 231 -21.58 26.36 3.08
N VAL A 232 -20.89 26.62 1.95
CA VAL A 232 -21.52 26.86 0.64
C VAL A 232 -22.33 25.64 0.16
N GLY A 233 -23.13 25.84 -0.88
CA GLY A 233 -23.98 24.83 -1.48
C GLY A 233 -25.43 24.88 -0.99
N THR A 234 -26.34 24.57 -1.91
CA THR A 234 -27.78 24.43 -1.65
C THR A 234 -28.07 23.16 -0.85
N ALA A 235 -29.27 23.04 -0.29
CA ALA A 235 -29.69 21.83 0.41
C ALA A 235 -29.61 20.58 -0.50
N VAL A 236 -29.96 20.70 -1.78
CA VAL A 236 -29.87 19.60 -2.75
C VAL A 236 -28.42 19.18 -2.99
N GLN A 237 -27.50 20.14 -3.11
CA GLN A 237 -26.08 19.86 -3.29
C GLN A 237 -25.46 19.17 -2.07
N LYS A 238 -25.78 19.65 -0.87
CA LYS A 238 -25.33 19.05 0.39
C LYS A 238 -25.90 17.63 0.58
N ASP A 239 -27.20 17.44 0.27
CA ASP A 239 -27.84 16.15 0.34
C ASP A 239 -27.21 15.14 -0.63
N ALA A 240 -26.85 15.56 -1.84
CA ALA A 240 -26.23 14.71 -2.84
C ALA A 240 -24.87 14.18 -2.38
N VAL A 241 -23.96 15.03 -1.88
CA VAL A 241 -22.65 14.59 -1.40
C VAL A 241 -22.77 13.74 -0.13
N ALA A 242 -23.65 14.08 0.80
CA ALA A 242 -23.90 13.30 2.02
C ALA A 242 -24.49 11.91 1.69
N THR A 243 -25.33 11.81 0.65
CA THR A 243 -25.84 10.52 0.17
C THR A 243 -24.71 9.62 -0.34
N LEU A 244 -23.82 10.15 -1.18
CA LEU A 244 -22.66 9.40 -1.66
C LEU A 244 -21.76 8.96 -0.52
N MET A 245 -21.39 9.86 0.38
CA MET A 245 -20.51 9.57 1.52
C MET A 245 -21.09 8.47 2.42
N ASN A 246 -22.39 8.55 2.74
CA ASN A 246 -23.06 7.53 3.54
C ASN A 246 -23.11 6.18 2.82
N ALA A 247 -23.44 6.17 1.52
CA ALA A 247 -23.48 4.93 0.73
C ALA A 247 -22.11 4.24 0.68
N VAL A 248 -21.03 5.00 0.43
CA VAL A 248 -19.66 4.47 0.44
C VAL A 248 -19.26 3.97 1.84
N GLY A 249 -19.56 4.74 2.88
CA GLY A 249 -19.26 4.33 4.25
C GLY A 249 -19.97 3.03 4.65
N VAL A 250 -21.27 2.92 4.37
CA VAL A 250 -22.05 1.71 4.71
C VAL A 250 -21.58 0.50 3.90
N CYS A 251 -21.31 0.66 2.59
CA CYS A 251 -20.84 -0.47 1.77
C CYS A 251 -19.47 -1.01 2.20
N ALA A 252 -18.63 -0.16 2.78
CA ALA A 252 -17.32 -0.50 3.32
C ALA A 252 -17.35 -1.01 4.77
N LYS A 253 -18.53 -1.24 5.35
CA LYS A 253 -18.70 -1.59 6.77
C LYS A 253 -17.96 -0.62 7.70
N MET A 254 -18.15 0.69 7.48
CA MET A 254 -17.47 1.72 8.26
C MET A 254 -17.68 1.55 9.77
N ASN A 255 -16.61 1.51 10.53
CA ASN A 255 -16.63 1.65 11.98
C ASN A 255 -16.71 3.13 12.30
N TYR A 256 -17.94 3.63 12.50
CA TYR A 256 -18.23 5.04 12.70
C TYR A 256 -17.85 5.51 14.10
N GLY A 257 -17.27 6.73 14.21
CA GLY A 257 -16.93 7.37 15.47
C GLY A 257 -17.09 8.89 15.37
N THR A 258 -17.29 9.54 16.52
CA THR A 258 -17.48 11.01 16.58
C THR A 258 -16.19 11.78 16.35
N GLY A 259 -15.03 11.19 16.61
CA GLY A 259 -13.72 11.79 16.36
C GLY A 259 -13.03 11.24 15.13
N MET A 260 -13.24 9.97 14.83
CA MET A 260 -12.61 9.26 13.73
C MET A 260 -13.49 8.08 13.30
N SER A 261 -13.56 7.80 12.01
CA SER A 261 -14.21 6.61 11.43
C SER A 261 -13.24 5.90 10.50
N GLY A 262 -13.28 4.56 10.47
CA GLY A 262 -12.36 3.75 9.67
C GLY A 262 -13.03 2.53 9.06
N ALA A 263 -12.49 2.05 7.94
CA ALA A 263 -12.90 0.82 7.28
C ALA A 263 -11.69 0.14 6.61
N TYR A 264 -11.84 -1.13 6.25
CA TYR A 264 -10.82 -1.85 5.48
C TYR A 264 -11.04 -1.70 3.98
N GLY A 265 -9.95 -1.51 3.21
CA GLY A 265 -10.01 -1.47 1.75
C GLY A 265 -10.59 -2.73 1.11
N SER A 266 -10.45 -3.90 1.73
CA SER A 266 -11.07 -5.16 1.27
C SER A 266 -12.59 -5.12 1.36
N GLU A 267 -13.15 -4.62 2.47
CA GLU A 267 -14.60 -4.44 2.61
C GLU A 267 -15.14 -3.41 1.61
N LEU A 268 -14.39 -2.32 1.38
CA LEU A 268 -14.72 -1.33 0.35
C LEU A 268 -14.77 -1.99 -1.04
N ALA A 269 -13.76 -2.78 -1.42
CA ALA A 269 -13.72 -3.47 -2.71
C ALA A 269 -14.94 -4.40 -2.90
N VAL A 270 -15.31 -5.16 -1.88
CA VAL A 270 -16.53 -5.99 -1.87
C VAL A 270 -17.77 -5.13 -2.04
N GLY A 271 -17.87 -4.02 -1.31
CA GLY A 271 -19.00 -3.09 -1.37
C GLY A 271 -19.17 -2.44 -2.74
N LEU A 272 -18.08 -2.07 -3.40
CA LEU A 272 -18.12 -1.51 -4.76
C LEU A 272 -18.71 -2.50 -5.76
N VAL A 273 -18.36 -3.77 -5.67
CA VAL A 273 -18.93 -4.82 -6.52
C VAL A 273 -20.39 -5.09 -6.15
N ARG A 274 -20.70 -5.27 -4.87
CA ARG A 274 -22.01 -5.64 -4.37
C ARG A 274 -23.05 -4.54 -4.56
N ASN A 275 -22.68 -3.27 -4.27
CA ASN A 275 -23.64 -2.19 -4.13
C ASN A 275 -23.51 -1.09 -5.20
N PHE A 276 -22.34 -0.92 -5.81
CA PHE A 276 -22.11 0.11 -6.82
C PHE A 276 -22.01 -0.46 -8.25
N GLY A 277 -22.16 -1.78 -8.44
CA GLY A 277 -22.15 -2.40 -9.76
C GLY A 277 -20.82 -2.32 -10.50
N TYR A 278 -19.71 -2.22 -9.77
CA TYR A 278 -18.38 -2.35 -10.36
C TYR A 278 -18.06 -3.81 -10.66
N SER A 279 -17.26 -4.01 -11.70
CA SER A 279 -16.85 -5.34 -12.13
C SER A 279 -16.04 -6.06 -11.04
N PRO A 280 -16.30 -7.36 -10.80
CA PRO A 280 -15.45 -8.18 -9.92
C PRO A 280 -14.00 -8.30 -10.41
N SER A 281 -13.65 -7.72 -11.54
CA SER A 281 -12.26 -7.62 -12.01
C SER A 281 -11.43 -6.56 -11.26
N LEU A 282 -12.07 -5.63 -10.52
CA LEU A 282 -11.32 -4.70 -9.67
C LEU A 282 -10.50 -5.47 -8.63
N ARG A 283 -9.36 -4.91 -8.22
CA ARG A 283 -8.45 -5.58 -7.28
C ARG A 283 -7.97 -4.61 -6.22
N LEU A 284 -7.95 -5.10 -4.98
CA LEU A 284 -7.15 -4.51 -3.93
C LEU A 284 -5.73 -5.07 -4.04
N MET A 285 -4.80 -4.29 -4.54
CA MET A 285 -3.40 -4.68 -4.68
C MET A 285 -2.60 -4.22 -3.48
N ARG A 286 -1.70 -5.08 -2.99
CA ARG A 286 -0.82 -4.80 -1.86
C ARG A 286 0.58 -4.47 -2.35
N ARG A 287 1.15 -3.41 -1.80
CA ARG A 287 2.49 -2.94 -2.16
C ARG A 287 3.57 -4.02 -2.03
N GLU A 288 3.45 -4.88 -1.04
CA GLU A 288 4.38 -5.98 -0.74
C GLU A 288 4.52 -7.03 -1.85
N TRP A 289 3.58 -7.07 -2.81
CA TRP A 289 3.61 -8.03 -3.92
C TRP A 289 4.41 -7.54 -5.12
N PHE A 290 4.88 -6.30 -5.12
CA PHE A 290 5.46 -5.64 -6.29
C PHE A 290 6.77 -4.94 -5.95
N ASP A 291 7.71 -4.94 -6.90
CA ASP A 291 8.78 -3.97 -6.91
C ASP A 291 8.22 -2.55 -7.11
N LEU A 292 9.03 -1.52 -6.81
CA LEU A 292 8.57 -0.14 -6.88
C LEU A 292 8.14 0.25 -8.30
N ILE A 293 8.90 -0.15 -9.30
CA ILE A 293 8.63 0.22 -10.71
C ILE A 293 7.29 -0.38 -11.16
N SER A 294 7.04 -1.65 -10.84
CA SER A 294 5.78 -2.33 -11.13
C SER A 294 4.60 -1.67 -10.40
N TRP A 295 4.79 -1.28 -9.13
CA TRP A 295 3.80 -0.57 -8.32
C TRP A 295 3.45 0.79 -8.92
N GLU A 296 4.45 1.62 -9.19
CA GLU A 296 4.28 2.93 -9.82
C GLU A 296 3.66 2.81 -11.23
N ASN A 297 4.04 1.78 -12.01
CA ASN A 297 3.47 1.55 -13.34
C ASN A 297 1.98 1.24 -13.28
N MET A 298 1.54 0.46 -12.31
CA MET A 298 0.12 0.13 -12.12
C MET A 298 -0.69 1.38 -11.84
N ILE A 299 -0.26 2.20 -10.88
CA ILE A 299 -0.90 3.48 -10.55
C ILE A 299 -0.89 4.41 -11.76
N TYR A 300 0.27 4.58 -12.40
CA TYR A 300 0.38 5.46 -13.57
C TYR A 300 -0.52 5.02 -14.74
N SER A 301 -0.68 3.71 -14.95
CA SER A 301 -1.54 3.19 -16.01
C SER A 301 -3.00 3.59 -15.81
N ASP A 302 -3.50 3.52 -14.58
CA ASP A 302 -4.86 3.98 -14.26
C ASP A 302 -4.98 5.49 -14.44
N LEU A 303 -4.02 6.28 -13.94
CA LEU A 303 -4.02 7.74 -14.12
C LEU A 303 -3.99 8.14 -15.59
N LYS A 304 -3.17 7.48 -16.41
CA LYS A 304 -3.08 7.74 -17.87
C LYS A 304 -4.38 7.40 -18.59
N ALA A 305 -5.14 6.45 -18.08
CA ALA A 305 -6.47 6.10 -18.58
C ALA A 305 -7.58 7.07 -18.10
N GLY A 306 -7.24 8.06 -17.27
CA GLY A 306 -8.19 9.01 -16.69
C GLY A 306 -8.86 8.51 -15.41
N HIS A 307 -8.27 7.52 -14.76
CA HIS A 307 -8.81 6.89 -13.57
C HIS A 307 -7.97 7.26 -12.33
N PRO A 308 -8.50 8.04 -11.38
CA PRO A 308 -7.86 8.28 -10.10
C PRO A 308 -7.84 6.99 -9.27
N VAL A 309 -6.82 6.82 -8.45
CA VAL A 309 -6.57 5.61 -7.69
C VAL A 309 -6.83 5.84 -6.20
N TYR A 310 -7.71 5.03 -5.61
CA TYR A 310 -7.83 4.91 -4.16
C TYR A 310 -6.55 4.29 -3.60
N TYR A 311 -5.98 4.92 -2.58
CA TYR A 311 -4.78 4.48 -1.90
C TYR A 311 -5.03 4.45 -0.39
N ASP A 312 -4.64 3.38 0.28
CA ASP A 312 -4.61 3.32 1.73
C ASP A 312 -3.29 2.75 2.26
N GLY A 313 -3.03 2.98 3.51
CA GLY A 313 -1.87 2.42 4.19
C GLY A 313 -1.98 2.54 5.70
N VAL A 314 -1.24 1.68 6.40
CA VAL A 314 -1.08 1.70 7.85
C VAL A 314 0.38 2.00 8.14
N ASN A 315 0.67 2.91 9.06
CA ASN A 315 2.04 3.15 9.51
C ASN A 315 2.57 1.96 10.33
N GLY A 316 3.90 1.80 10.41
CA GLY A 316 4.54 0.67 11.09
C GLY A 316 4.24 0.58 12.58
N SER A 317 3.89 1.68 13.23
CA SER A 317 3.43 1.72 14.62
C SER A 317 1.99 1.25 14.79
N ASN A 318 1.27 0.98 13.69
CA ASN A 318 -0.15 0.59 13.64
C ASN A 318 -1.08 1.55 14.41
N THR A 319 -0.68 2.83 14.51
CA THR A 319 -1.42 3.86 15.25
C THR A 319 -2.47 4.57 14.40
N GLY A 320 -2.54 4.28 13.10
CA GLY A 320 -3.56 4.85 12.21
C GLY A 320 -3.48 4.28 10.79
N ALA A 321 -4.64 3.89 10.27
CA ALA A 321 -4.83 3.62 8.87
C ALA A 321 -5.36 4.88 8.19
N HIS A 322 -4.84 5.23 7.02
CA HIS A 322 -5.25 6.42 6.29
C HIS A 322 -5.51 6.08 4.83
N ALA A 323 -6.61 6.64 4.30
CA ALA A 323 -6.92 6.55 2.89
C ALA A 323 -6.92 7.94 2.25
N PHE A 324 -6.49 8.00 1.00
CA PHE A 324 -6.40 9.21 0.19
C PHE A 324 -6.49 8.86 -1.30
N VAL A 325 -6.42 9.85 -2.18
CA VAL A 325 -6.49 9.65 -3.63
C VAL A 325 -5.16 9.99 -4.28
N VAL A 326 -4.70 9.13 -5.18
CA VAL A 326 -3.65 9.44 -6.14
C VAL A 326 -4.33 9.77 -7.46
N ASP A 327 -4.19 11.00 -7.95
CA ASP A 327 -4.98 11.48 -9.08
C ASP A 327 -4.20 12.23 -10.16
N GLY A 328 -2.87 12.31 -10.03
CA GLY A 328 -2.03 12.96 -11.02
C GLY A 328 -0.58 12.51 -11.00
N TYR A 329 0.18 12.93 -11.99
CA TYR A 329 1.60 12.61 -12.12
C TYR A 329 2.37 13.76 -12.77
N SER A 330 3.48 14.19 -12.17
CA SER A 330 4.33 15.25 -12.73
C SER A 330 5.38 14.70 -13.69
N SER A 331 5.91 15.57 -14.58
CA SER A 331 7.03 15.22 -15.46
C SER A 331 8.30 14.81 -14.72
N ASP A 332 8.42 15.19 -13.45
CA ASP A 332 9.59 14.93 -12.59
C ASP A 332 9.41 13.68 -11.73
N GLY A 333 8.33 12.92 -11.94
CA GLY A 333 8.14 11.62 -11.31
C GLY A 333 7.47 11.63 -9.95
N PHE A 334 6.70 12.68 -9.63
CA PHE A 334 5.91 12.78 -8.41
C PHE A 334 4.44 12.51 -8.70
N PHE A 335 3.77 11.82 -7.80
CA PHE A 335 2.33 11.58 -7.85
C PHE A 335 1.59 12.69 -7.10
N HIS A 336 0.50 13.20 -7.69
CA HIS A 336 -0.38 14.13 -6.98
C HIS A 336 -1.28 13.38 -6.02
N LEU A 337 -1.29 13.81 -4.76
CA LEU A 337 -2.08 13.25 -3.67
C LEU A 337 -3.14 14.24 -3.23
N ASN A 338 -4.40 13.77 -3.18
CA ASN A 338 -5.53 14.48 -2.58
C ASN A 338 -5.88 13.80 -1.26
N TRP A 339 -5.59 14.47 -0.15
CA TRP A 339 -5.69 13.92 1.19
C TRP A 339 -7.13 13.73 1.72
N GLY A 340 -8.14 14.29 1.03
CA GLY A 340 -9.53 14.23 1.51
C GLY A 340 -9.82 15.15 2.69
N TRP A 341 -9.15 16.29 2.77
CA TRP A 341 -9.27 17.31 3.83
C TRP A 341 -9.59 18.69 3.25
N GLY A 342 -10.61 18.77 2.42
CA GLY A 342 -11.02 20.03 1.83
C GLY A 342 -10.00 20.66 0.88
N GLY A 343 -9.08 19.86 0.32
CA GLY A 343 -7.97 20.31 -0.51
C GLY A 343 -6.74 20.80 0.27
N MET A 344 -6.78 20.76 1.59
CA MET A 344 -5.67 21.19 2.43
C MET A 344 -4.43 20.31 2.19
N SER A 345 -3.30 20.96 1.95
CA SER A 345 -2.00 20.32 1.74
C SER A 345 -1.95 19.29 0.60
N ASN A 346 -2.91 19.30 -0.33
CA ASN A 346 -2.77 18.52 -1.56
C ASN A 346 -1.49 18.93 -2.29
N GLY A 347 -0.82 17.97 -2.93
CA GLY A 347 0.46 18.23 -3.58
C GLY A 347 1.06 17.01 -4.25
N TYR A 348 2.29 17.16 -4.69
CA TYR A 348 3.04 16.14 -5.39
C TYR A 348 4.03 15.46 -4.45
N PHE A 349 4.00 14.12 -4.39
CA PHE A 349 4.80 13.32 -3.46
C PHE A 349 5.40 12.11 -4.18
N THR A 350 6.53 11.64 -3.66
CA THR A 350 7.06 10.33 -4.03
C THR A 350 6.32 9.22 -3.27
N LEU A 351 6.27 8.02 -3.82
CA LEU A 351 5.68 6.87 -3.12
C LEU A 351 6.67 6.14 -2.21
N THR A 352 7.88 6.69 -2.04
CA THR A 352 8.93 6.19 -1.15
C THR A 352 9.95 7.29 -0.89
N ALA A 353 10.54 7.34 0.29
CA ALA A 353 11.66 8.22 0.60
C ALA A 353 12.99 7.73 0.00
N LEU A 354 13.08 6.45 -0.35
CA LEU A 354 14.33 5.84 -0.79
C LEU A 354 14.60 6.09 -2.28
N ASP A 355 15.86 6.19 -2.63
CA ASP A 355 16.26 6.16 -4.04
C ASP A 355 15.98 4.75 -4.61
N PRO A 356 15.46 4.62 -5.85
CA PRO A 356 15.27 3.33 -6.49
C PRO A 356 16.51 2.41 -6.50
N ALA A 357 17.70 3.00 -6.50
CA ALA A 357 18.96 2.25 -6.43
C ALA A 357 19.18 1.53 -5.08
N SER A 358 18.59 2.03 -4.01
CA SER A 358 18.71 1.45 -2.65
C SER A 358 17.65 0.38 -2.36
N GLN A 359 16.70 0.16 -3.25
CA GLN A 359 15.51 -0.66 -3.00
C GLN A 359 15.71 -2.18 -3.16
N GLY A 360 16.89 -2.66 -3.52
CA GLY A 360 17.22 -4.09 -3.47
C GLY A 360 17.05 -4.72 -2.09
N ILE A 361 16.96 -3.90 -1.04
CA ILE A 361 16.83 -4.31 0.36
C ILE A 361 15.36 -4.52 0.78
N GLY A 362 14.39 -4.05 0.00
CA GLY A 362 12.96 -4.05 0.35
C GLY A 362 12.27 -5.41 0.38
N GLY A 363 12.99 -6.51 0.26
CA GLY A 363 12.46 -7.88 0.33
C GLY A 363 12.61 -8.55 1.69
N SER A 364 13.08 -7.87 2.73
CA SER A 364 13.22 -8.48 4.05
C SER A 364 11.90 -8.50 4.83
N SER A 365 11.72 -9.52 5.66
CA SER A 365 10.58 -9.75 6.55
C SER A 365 10.32 -8.65 7.60
N SER A 366 11.22 -7.69 7.70
CA SER A 366 11.08 -6.48 8.51
C SER A 366 10.62 -5.27 7.67
N GLY A 367 10.14 -5.52 6.51
CA GLY A 367 9.54 -4.77 5.44
C GLY A 367 9.25 -3.29 5.62
N TYR A 368 9.86 -2.49 4.81
CA TYR A 368 9.55 -1.10 4.51
C TYR A 368 8.22 -0.88 3.75
N ASN A 369 7.39 -1.93 3.62
CA ASN A 369 6.16 -1.91 2.83
C ASN A 369 4.95 -1.99 3.77
N PHE A 370 4.83 -1.04 4.66
CA PHE A 370 3.74 -0.94 5.62
C PHE A 370 2.39 -1.00 4.91
N SER A 371 1.79 -2.17 4.90
CA SER A 371 0.40 -2.47 4.51
C SER A 371 -0.25 -1.44 3.56
N GLN A 372 0.50 -0.98 2.55
CA GLN A 372 -0.02 -0.05 1.54
C GLN A 372 -0.83 -0.82 0.51
N ASN A 373 -2.00 -0.29 0.17
CA ASN A 373 -2.89 -0.90 -0.79
C ASN A 373 -3.43 0.14 -1.77
N ILE A 374 -3.80 -0.32 -2.96
CA ILE A 374 -4.56 0.46 -3.94
C ILE A 374 -5.74 -0.36 -4.45
N ILE A 375 -6.82 0.32 -4.81
CA ILE A 375 -7.87 -0.29 -5.61
C ILE A 375 -7.65 0.14 -7.06
N THR A 376 -7.47 -0.83 -7.96
CA THR A 376 -7.19 -0.66 -9.38
C THR A 376 -8.16 -1.47 -10.24
N GLY A 377 -8.21 -1.16 -11.55
CA GLY A 377 -9.06 -1.86 -12.50
C GLY A 377 -10.55 -1.59 -12.31
N MET A 378 -10.91 -0.45 -11.72
CA MET A 378 -12.30 -0.04 -11.52
C MET A 378 -12.97 0.22 -12.87
N ARG A 379 -14.07 -0.48 -13.13
CA ARG A 379 -14.95 -0.28 -14.30
C ARG A 379 -16.34 -0.78 -13.98
N PRO A 380 -17.39 -0.26 -14.63
CA PRO A 380 -18.73 -0.85 -14.55
C PRO A 380 -18.72 -2.33 -14.89
N ASP A 381 -19.54 -3.13 -14.22
CA ASP A 381 -19.68 -4.55 -14.55
C ASP A 381 -20.48 -4.69 -15.86
N ASP A 382 -19.83 -5.26 -16.86
CA ASP A 382 -20.42 -5.58 -18.16
C ASP A 382 -20.80 -7.06 -18.30
N GLY A 383 -20.69 -7.81 -17.19
CA GLY A 383 -20.94 -9.26 -17.15
C GLY A 383 -19.84 -10.12 -17.77
N SER A 384 -18.72 -9.51 -18.21
CA SER A 384 -17.62 -10.25 -18.86
C SER A 384 -16.66 -10.91 -17.87
N TYR A 385 -16.78 -10.62 -16.56
CA TYR A 385 -15.88 -11.19 -15.56
C TYR A 385 -16.02 -12.70 -15.47
N ASP A 386 -14.90 -13.41 -15.66
CA ASP A 386 -14.85 -14.84 -15.47
C ASP A 386 -14.78 -15.21 -13.98
N ARG A 387 -15.91 -15.65 -13.42
CA ARG A 387 -16.02 -16.07 -12.01
C ARG A 387 -15.21 -17.32 -11.67
N GLY A 388 -14.65 -18.02 -12.65
CA GLY A 388 -13.70 -19.11 -12.45
C GLY A 388 -12.28 -18.63 -12.17
N THR A 389 -11.97 -17.34 -12.36
CA THR A 389 -10.66 -16.77 -12.00
C THR A 389 -10.53 -16.70 -10.49
N LEU A 390 -9.48 -17.33 -9.95
CA LEU A 390 -9.15 -17.31 -8.53
C LEU A 390 -8.02 -16.33 -8.25
N ASP A 391 -8.15 -15.54 -7.19
CA ASP A 391 -7.11 -14.61 -6.73
C ASP A 391 -6.92 -14.78 -5.22
N PHE A 392 -5.79 -15.38 -4.83
CA PHE A 392 -5.47 -15.75 -3.46
C PHE A 392 -4.12 -15.18 -3.04
N ARG A 393 -3.99 -14.89 -1.75
CA ARG A 393 -2.75 -14.39 -1.14
C ARG A 393 -2.28 -15.28 0.02
N ALA A 394 -0.98 -15.36 0.16
CA ALA A 394 -0.35 -15.91 1.36
C ALA A 394 -0.42 -14.92 2.53
N THR A 395 -0.39 -15.43 3.74
CA THR A 395 -0.28 -14.65 4.99
C THR A 395 1.06 -14.85 5.69
N GLY A 396 1.91 -15.71 5.15
CA GLY A 396 3.25 -16.01 5.65
C GLY A 396 4.08 -16.78 4.62
N ALA A 397 5.30 -17.09 4.99
CA ALA A 397 6.20 -17.87 4.13
C ALA A 397 5.67 -19.30 3.93
N LEU A 398 5.83 -19.84 2.71
CA LEU A 398 5.51 -21.22 2.43
C LEU A 398 6.46 -22.15 3.20
N THR A 399 5.89 -23.02 4.01
CA THR A 399 6.65 -23.95 4.89
C THR A 399 6.12 -25.37 4.77
N ALA A 400 6.95 -26.36 5.11
CA ALA A 400 6.55 -27.75 5.24
C ALA A 400 6.65 -28.17 6.72
N SER A 401 5.67 -28.95 7.21
CA SER A 401 5.60 -29.42 8.62
C SER A 401 6.73 -30.38 9.00
N VAL A 402 7.46 -30.90 8.02
CA VAL A 402 8.59 -31.82 8.20
C VAL A 402 9.76 -31.39 7.33
N ALA A 403 10.99 -31.65 7.79
CA ALA A 403 12.19 -31.34 7.01
C ALA A 403 12.37 -32.27 5.79
N GLY A 404 11.68 -33.43 5.76
CA GLY A 404 11.69 -34.35 4.63
C GLY A 404 10.89 -35.60 4.89
N THR A 405 10.50 -36.28 3.79
CA THR A 405 9.72 -37.52 3.83
C THR A 405 9.99 -38.40 2.61
N VAL A 406 9.26 -39.48 2.44
CA VAL A 406 9.24 -40.31 1.23
C VAL A 406 8.20 -39.72 0.25
N VAL A 407 8.51 -39.68 -1.05
CA VAL A 407 7.52 -39.32 -2.07
C VAL A 407 6.32 -40.30 -1.98
N GLY A 408 5.11 -39.77 -2.11
CA GLY A 408 3.86 -40.51 -1.88
C GLY A 408 3.29 -40.35 -0.48
N ASN A 409 4.02 -39.78 0.47
CA ASN A 409 3.49 -39.43 1.81
C ASN A 409 2.86 -38.04 1.80
N SER A 410 1.90 -37.83 2.71
CA SER A 410 1.29 -36.52 2.95
C SER A 410 2.20 -35.62 3.79
N VAL A 411 2.17 -34.32 3.48
CA VAL A 411 2.86 -33.24 4.17
C VAL A 411 1.90 -32.09 4.34
N THR A 412 1.88 -31.49 5.52
CA THR A 412 1.13 -30.26 5.76
C THR A 412 1.99 -29.07 5.37
N PHE A 413 1.47 -28.22 4.47
CA PHE A 413 2.09 -26.97 4.05
C PHE A 413 1.41 -25.80 4.76
N GLY A 414 2.22 -24.87 5.28
CA GLY A 414 1.79 -23.63 5.93
C GLY A 414 2.11 -22.41 5.06
N GLY A 415 1.76 -21.24 5.54
CA GLY A 415 1.90 -19.97 4.83
C GLY A 415 0.56 -19.33 4.49
N GLY A 416 -0.49 -20.12 4.58
CA GLY A 416 -1.87 -19.70 4.35
C GLY A 416 -2.20 -19.49 2.86
N SER A 417 -3.49 -19.49 2.56
CA SER A 417 -4.02 -19.12 1.24
C SER A 417 -5.42 -18.56 1.43
N TYR A 418 -5.58 -17.26 1.22
CA TYR A 418 -6.81 -16.52 1.51
C TYR A 418 -7.31 -15.81 0.24
N ASN A 419 -8.62 -15.89 -0.01
CA ASN A 419 -9.26 -15.22 -1.13
C ASN A 419 -9.08 -13.69 -1.01
N CYS A 420 -8.51 -13.05 -2.03
CA CYS A 420 -8.37 -11.60 -2.11
C CYS A 420 -9.18 -10.98 -3.28
N SER A 421 -10.00 -11.77 -3.96
CA SER A 421 -10.98 -11.22 -4.90
C SER A 421 -12.16 -10.56 -4.16
N PRO A 422 -12.82 -9.56 -4.76
CA PRO A 422 -13.94 -8.87 -4.11
C PRO A 422 -15.26 -9.66 -4.16
N VAL A 423 -15.19 -10.95 -4.45
CA VAL A 423 -16.34 -11.85 -4.52
C VAL A 423 -16.04 -13.19 -3.84
N GLU A 424 -17.09 -13.82 -3.37
CA GLU A 424 -17.05 -15.21 -2.92
C GLU A 424 -16.72 -16.14 -4.08
N VAL A 425 -15.87 -17.13 -3.84
CA VAL A 425 -15.48 -18.14 -4.82
C VAL A 425 -15.91 -19.53 -4.40
N GLN A 426 -16.13 -20.41 -5.39
CA GLN A 426 -16.69 -21.75 -5.23
C GLN A 426 -15.70 -22.81 -5.71
N GLU A 427 -15.84 -24.04 -5.18
CA GLU A 427 -15.10 -25.24 -5.58
C GLU A 427 -13.58 -25.04 -5.60
N VAL A 428 -13.02 -24.40 -4.54
CA VAL A 428 -11.60 -24.11 -4.42
C VAL A 428 -10.86 -25.30 -3.83
N THR A 429 -9.84 -25.79 -4.52
CA THR A 429 -8.90 -26.79 -3.98
C THR A 429 -7.52 -26.13 -3.78
N PHE A 430 -6.95 -26.26 -2.59
CA PHE A 430 -5.60 -25.80 -2.27
C PHE A 430 -4.58 -26.87 -2.66
N GLY A 431 -3.40 -26.45 -3.14
CA GLY A 431 -2.38 -27.38 -3.59
C GLY A 431 -0.99 -26.77 -3.69
N ILE A 432 -0.07 -27.60 -4.18
CA ILE A 432 1.33 -27.21 -4.40
C ILE A 432 1.72 -27.50 -5.85
N ARG A 433 2.39 -26.53 -6.47
CA ARG A 433 3.13 -26.69 -7.72
C ARG A 433 4.57 -27.03 -7.42
N PHE A 434 5.09 -28.09 -8.02
CA PHE A 434 6.50 -28.50 -8.00
C PHE A 434 7.10 -28.17 -9.38
N THR A 435 8.07 -27.27 -9.42
CA THR A 435 8.79 -26.90 -10.65
C THR A 435 10.21 -27.45 -10.56
N GLY A 436 10.55 -28.39 -11.42
CA GLY A 436 11.89 -28.97 -11.49
C GLY A 436 12.89 -28.03 -12.15
N ALA A 437 14.18 -28.21 -11.88
CA ALA A 437 15.26 -27.43 -12.48
C ALA A 437 15.31 -27.55 -14.03
N ASP A 438 14.72 -28.59 -14.58
CA ASP A 438 14.55 -28.80 -16.02
C ASP A 438 13.32 -28.10 -16.63
N GLY A 439 12.58 -27.34 -15.80
CA GLY A 439 11.34 -26.66 -16.16
C GLY A 439 10.10 -27.56 -16.15
N SER A 440 10.22 -28.82 -15.76
CA SER A 440 9.04 -29.70 -15.57
C SER A 440 8.14 -29.20 -14.45
N VAL A 441 6.82 -29.29 -14.65
CA VAL A 441 5.83 -28.83 -13.67
C VAL A 441 4.94 -30.00 -13.28
N THR A 442 4.77 -30.21 -11.97
CA THR A 442 3.85 -31.18 -11.40
C THR A 442 2.98 -30.49 -10.34
N TYR A 443 1.68 -30.65 -10.42
CA TYR A 443 0.73 -30.17 -9.43
C TYR A 443 0.30 -31.29 -8.50
N ALA A 444 0.10 -30.96 -7.25
CA ALA A 444 -0.45 -31.86 -6.24
C ALA A 444 -1.59 -31.16 -5.51
N ASP A 445 -2.79 -31.72 -5.67
CA ASP A 445 -3.98 -31.26 -4.95
C ASP A 445 -3.88 -31.64 -3.47
N GLY A 446 -4.34 -30.73 -2.65
CA GLY A 446 -4.46 -30.91 -1.22
C GLY A 446 -5.90 -30.82 -0.75
N SER A 447 -6.14 -29.98 0.26
CA SER A 447 -7.47 -29.85 0.87
C SER A 447 -8.47 -29.16 -0.07
N GLY A 448 -9.68 -29.67 -0.12
CA GLY A 448 -10.80 -29.14 -0.91
C GLY A 448 -11.53 -30.23 -1.70
N PRO A 449 -12.48 -29.88 -2.60
CA PRO A 449 -12.91 -28.49 -2.88
C PRO A 449 -13.70 -27.85 -1.72
N TYR A 450 -13.59 -26.55 -1.57
CA TYR A 450 -14.36 -25.74 -0.63
C TYR A 450 -15.27 -24.78 -1.38
N ASP A 451 -16.50 -24.64 -0.87
CA ASP A 451 -17.51 -23.70 -1.38
C ASP A 451 -17.62 -22.49 -0.45
N GLY A 452 -18.09 -21.36 -1.02
CA GLY A 452 -18.42 -20.18 -0.23
C GLY A 452 -17.19 -19.50 0.40
N VAL A 453 -16.02 -19.56 -0.23
CA VAL A 453 -14.81 -18.90 0.29
C VAL A 453 -14.91 -17.41 0.05
N GLN A 454 -15.33 -16.68 1.08
CA GLN A 454 -15.52 -15.23 1.03
C GLN A 454 -14.17 -14.48 0.95
N THR A 455 -14.23 -13.19 0.60
CA THR A 455 -13.04 -12.29 0.64
C THR A 455 -12.40 -12.31 2.04
N ASP A 456 -11.09 -12.38 2.09
CA ASP A 456 -10.26 -12.52 3.29
C ASP A 456 -10.47 -13.83 4.10
N TYR A 457 -11.21 -14.81 3.55
CA TYR A 457 -11.33 -16.16 4.10
C TYR A 457 -10.46 -17.15 3.32
N GLY A 458 -10.06 -18.23 3.99
CA GLY A 458 -9.20 -19.26 3.42
C GLY A 458 -8.69 -20.25 4.47
N VAL A 459 -7.53 -20.80 4.24
CA VAL A 459 -6.90 -21.79 5.12
C VAL A 459 -5.50 -21.33 5.55
N SER A 460 -5.12 -21.58 6.81
CA SER A 460 -3.77 -21.29 7.32
C SER A 460 -2.74 -22.35 6.92
N SER A 461 -3.19 -23.57 6.68
CA SER A 461 -2.38 -24.71 6.23
C SER A 461 -3.26 -25.76 5.56
N TYR A 462 -2.67 -26.62 4.74
CA TYR A 462 -3.35 -27.70 4.05
C TYR A 462 -2.42 -28.88 3.82
N GLU A 463 -3.00 -30.08 3.77
CA GLU A 463 -2.27 -31.33 3.57
C GLU A 463 -2.20 -31.64 2.07
N VAL A 464 -1.03 -32.04 1.60
CA VAL A 464 -0.76 -32.43 0.20
C VAL A 464 0.03 -33.73 0.18
N THR A 465 -0.39 -34.69 -0.62
CA THR A 465 0.40 -35.88 -0.90
C THR A 465 1.50 -35.56 -1.92
N VAL A 466 2.76 -35.68 -1.51
CA VAL A 466 3.91 -35.45 -2.39
C VAL A 466 3.85 -36.41 -3.58
N PRO A 467 3.85 -35.93 -4.84
CA PRO A 467 3.69 -36.81 -5.99
C PRO A 467 4.77 -37.89 -6.05
N SER A 468 4.35 -39.15 -6.18
CA SER A 468 5.26 -40.29 -6.31
C SER A 468 6.00 -40.34 -7.65
N SER A 469 5.58 -39.52 -8.62
CA SER A 469 6.15 -39.35 -9.95
C SER A 469 7.34 -38.41 -9.99
N LEU A 470 7.65 -37.68 -8.90
CA LEU A 470 8.80 -36.77 -8.87
C LEU A 470 10.10 -37.55 -9.09
N SER A 471 10.89 -37.14 -10.06
CA SER A 471 12.24 -37.67 -10.35
C SER A 471 13.25 -37.12 -9.35
N ASP A 472 14.42 -37.78 -9.26
CA ASP A 472 15.54 -37.22 -8.52
C ASP A 472 15.97 -35.88 -9.13
N GLY A 473 16.15 -34.86 -8.30
CA GLY A 473 16.45 -33.48 -8.72
C GLY A 473 16.08 -32.42 -7.69
N THR A 474 16.25 -31.16 -8.07
CA THR A 474 15.87 -30.01 -7.26
C THR A 474 14.57 -29.41 -7.77
N TYR A 475 13.75 -28.90 -6.85
CA TYR A 475 12.43 -28.34 -7.12
C TYR A 475 12.22 -27.04 -6.37
N VAL A 476 11.50 -26.12 -7.03
CA VAL A 476 10.88 -24.95 -6.40
C VAL A 476 9.38 -25.26 -6.21
N LEU A 477 8.89 -25.07 -5.02
CA LEU A 477 7.49 -25.28 -4.65
C LEU A 477 6.80 -23.94 -4.46
N ASN A 478 5.60 -23.79 -5.04
CA ASN A 478 4.73 -22.64 -4.85
C ASN A 478 3.34 -23.10 -4.41
N ALA A 479 2.71 -22.35 -3.55
CA ALA A 479 1.31 -22.53 -3.21
C ALA A 479 0.42 -22.18 -4.42
N VAL A 480 -0.57 -23.02 -4.70
CA VAL A 480 -1.56 -22.79 -5.77
C VAL A 480 -2.96 -23.09 -5.28
N VAL A 481 -3.93 -22.49 -5.97
CA VAL A 481 -5.35 -22.84 -5.84
C VAL A 481 -5.88 -23.31 -7.19
N LYS A 482 -6.81 -24.25 -7.16
CA LYS A 482 -7.44 -24.85 -8.35
C LYS A 482 -8.94 -24.59 -8.33
N ASN A 483 -9.51 -24.14 -9.44
CA ASN A 483 -10.94 -23.96 -9.63
C ASN A 483 -11.64 -25.25 -10.07
N ALA A 484 -12.97 -25.21 -10.18
CA ALA A 484 -13.84 -26.30 -10.66
C ALA A 484 -13.48 -26.80 -12.07
N ARG A 485 -12.85 -25.97 -12.92
CA ARG A 485 -12.43 -26.32 -14.28
C ARG A 485 -11.08 -27.03 -14.32
N GLY A 486 -10.42 -27.19 -13.16
CA GLY A 486 -9.09 -27.79 -13.07
C GLY A 486 -7.95 -26.83 -13.41
N GLU A 487 -8.21 -25.53 -13.51
CA GLU A 487 -7.21 -24.50 -13.77
C GLU A 487 -6.52 -24.11 -12.47
N TYR A 488 -5.20 -23.98 -12.48
CA TYR A 488 -4.38 -23.60 -11.33
C TYR A 488 -3.99 -22.12 -11.39
N PHE A 489 -4.05 -21.47 -10.24
CA PHE A 489 -3.66 -20.07 -10.03
C PHE A 489 -2.64 -19.99 -8.92
N ASP A 490 -1.60 -19.19 -9.11
CA ASP A 490 -0.58 -18.97 -8.09
C ASP A 490 -1.16 -18.14 -6.93
N VAL A 491 -0.81 -18.53 -5.72
CA VAL A 491 -1.09 -17.75 -4.51
C VAL A 491 -0.07 -16.60 -4.44
N ARG A 492 -0.55 -15.36 -4.42
CA ARG A 492 0.31 -14.18 -4.34
C ARG A 492 1.04 -14.15 -3.00
N ALA A 493 2.31 -13.86 -3.03
CA ALA A 493 3.14 -13.72 -1.84
C ALA A 493 3.96 -12.42 -1.93
N PRO A 494 4.42 -11.88 -0.78
CA PRO A 494 5.38 -10.80 -0.78
C PRO A 494 6.60 -11.15 -1.63
N ILE A 495 7.16 -10.13 -2.34
CA ILE A 495 8.41 -10.33 -3.10
C ILE A 495 9.56 -10.66 -2.14
N GLY A 496 10.61 -11.29 -2.65
CA GLY A 496 11.76 -11.72 -1.85
C GLY A 496 11.71 -13.18 -1.39
N GLY A 497 10.95 -14.03 -2.11
CA GLY A 497 11.01 -15.49 -1.95
C GLY A 497 10.04 -16.09 -0.93
N TYR A 498 9.17 -15.27 -0.30
CA TYR A 498 8.19 -15.78 0.68
C TYR A 498 7.21 -16.81 0.12
N GLY A 499 6.91 -16.74 -1.18
CA GLY A 499 6.04 -17.68 -1.88
C GLY A 499 6.73 -18.96 -2.31
N GLU A 500 8.01 -19.17 -2.02
CA GLU A 500 8.80 -20.29 -2.50
C GLU A 500 9.34 -21.16 -1.38
N LEU A 501 9.30 -22.47 -1.59
CA LEU A 501 9.95 -23.47 -0.74
C LEU A 501 10.80 -24.35 -1.67
N TYR A 502 12.06 -24.56 -1.31
CA TYR A 502 12.97 -25.40 -2.10
C TYR A 502 12.94 -26.84 -1.61
N ALA A 503 13.10 -27.78 -2.54
CA ALA A 503 13.19 -29.19 -2.20
C ALA A 503 14.21 -29.93 -3.08
N THR A 504 14.77 -31.00 -2.52
CA THR A 504 15.60 -31.95 -3.27
C THR A 504 15.00 -33.35 -3.13
N VAL A 505 14.80 -34.02 -4.26
CA VAL A 505 14.40 -35.44 -4.32
C VAL A 505 15.62 -36.29 -4.68
N ALA A 506 15.89 -37.31 -3.88
CA ALA A 506 16.92 -38.29 -4.13
C ALA A 506 16.50 -39.67 -3.57
N ASN A 507 16.59 -40.71 -4.36
CA ASN A 507 16.25 -42.10 -3.98
C ASN A 507 14.84 -42.18 -3.37
N ARG A 508 13.83 -41.55 -3.98
CA ARG A 508 12.44 -41.47 -3.53
C ARG A 508 12.24 -40.74 -2.18
N ARG A 509 13.20 -39.99 -1.71
CA ARG A 509 13.07 -39.14 -0.51
C ARG A 509 13.14 -37.68 -0.94
N ILE A 510 12.19 -36.89 -0.44
CA ILE A 510 12.18 -35.43 -0.59
C ILE A 510 12.66 -34.79 0.70
N ARG A 511 13.51 -33.78 0.58
CA ARG A 511 13.94 -32.91 1.67
C ARG A 511 13.55 -31.48 1.35
N PHE A 512 12.88 -30.80 2.28
CA PHE A 512 12.50 -29.41 2.14
C PHE A 512 13.55 -28.50 2.77
N VAL A 513 13.81 -27.37 2.14
CA VAL A 513 14.75 -26.35 2.59
C VAL A 513 14.03 -25.01 2.53
N THR A 514 13.78 -24.42 3.71
CA THR A 514 13.29 -23.05 3.79
C THR A 514 14.44 -22.13 3.41
N PRO A 515 14.27 -21.20 2.47
CA PRO A 515 15.30 -20.23 2.14
C PRO A 515 15.69 -19.47 3.41
N SER A 516 16.98 -19.37 3.70
CA SER A 516 17.47 -18.40 4.68
C SER A 516 17.69 -17.11 3.90
N TYR A 517 16.85 -16.12 4.13
CA TYR A 517 16.90 -14.82 3.43
C TYR A 517 18.15 -13.97 3.75
N ALA A 518 19.09 -14.50 4.51
CA ALA A 518 20.31 -13.80 4.92
C ALA A 518 21.42 -13.75 3.85
N THR A 519 21.34 -14.56 2.77
CA THR A 519 22.40 -14.57 1.74
C THR A 519 21.85 -15.15 0.43
N LEU A 520 21.29 -14.32 -0.43
CA LEU A 520 21.27 -14.56 -1.86
C LEU A 520 22.43 -13.78 -2.48
N GLU A 521 23.64 -14.32 -2.40
CA GLU A 521 24.70 -13.96 -3.33
C GLU A 521 24.29 -14.46 -4.71
N CYS A 522 23.82 -13.57 -5.58
CA CYS A 522 23.70 -13.84 -6.98
C CYS A 522 25.11 -13.76 -7.60
N GLU A 523 25.81 -14.87 -7.72
CA GLU A 523 26.93 -14.97 -8.65
C GLU A 523 26.37 -14.89 -10.07
N PHE A 524 26.46 -13.73 -10.69
CA PHE A 524 26.39 -13.60 -12.15
C PHE A 524 27.77 -14.04 -12.70
N GLN A 525 27.83 -15.19 -13.32
CA GLN A 525 28.95 -15.51 -14.19
C GLN A 525 28.89 -14.63 -15.43
N GLU A 526 30.05 -14.05 -15.80
CA GLU A 526 30.32 -13.20 -16.97
C GLU A 526 29.86 -13.79 -18.32
#